data_2c17747c80ad7090c525d81dc314517f
#
_entry.id   2c17747c80ad7090c525d81dc314517f
#
_cell.length_a   1.000
_cell.length_b   1.000
_cell.length_c   1.000
_cell.angle_alpha   90.00
_cell.angle_beta   90.00
_cell.angle_gamma   90.00
#
_symmetry.space_group_name_H-M   'P 1'
#
loop_
_entity.id
_entity.type
_entity.pdbx_description
1 polymer ?
#
loop_
_entity_poly.entity_id
_entity_poly.type
_entity_poly.pdbx_seq_one_letter_code
_entity_poly.pdbx_strand_id
1 'polypeptide(L)'
;MNGSKILSMEICGLKFIDSYSFLPFALAQMPSAFGFDELKKGYFPHFFHTEQNQNYVGPYPPAAFYKPHEMSNSGRRAFFEWYEQQRGKVLDFQKEFVEYCVSDVDISHRCCAKFRTTLKTLVNVDPFQESITFASAANLAYRRQFMPEDTIAIIPNLHYQPARQYSAKACRWLTWMSQQSGCHIQHARNGGEVQIRNYTVDGYQEATRTVYEFYGCYWHGCPTCYPSLQTETHPHRTQFTYQQLHEETIRRTLTLEDMGYTVRSIWEHDFDQQVQKDASLQHFVRDLDIPDPLKPREALYGGRTNATRLYCEEGDTRYVDVCSLYPYVLKHRPFPVGHPEIITDEFQDVRNYLGLIHCRVLPPRDLYHPVLPYRTGGKLLFPLCRTCAERQDSTSQDRCQHTDQERSLTGTWVTTELHKALDMGYTLDRIYEVWHFKESSQELFGVTCKTLC
;
A
#
# COMPACT_ATOMS: atom_id res chain seq x y z
N MET A 1 11.41 -16.05 1.39
CA MET A 1 10.99 -16.48 0.04
C MET A 1 9.90 -15.52 -0.45
N ASN A 2 9.84 -15.26 -1.74
CA ASN A 2 8.74 -14.50 -2.34
C ASN A 2 8.09 -15.40 -3.40
N GLY A 3 6.93 -15.98 -3.09
CA GLY A 3 6.36 -17.08 -3.87
C GLY A 3 7.30 -18.30 -3.88
N SER A 4 7.62 -18.80 -5.05
CA SER A 4 8.58 -19.91 -5.26
C SER A 4 10.05 -19.46 -5.34
N LYS A 5 10.34 -18.13 -5.28
CA LYS A 5 11.70 -17.61 -5.42
C LYS A 5 12.40 -17.54 -4.07
N ILE A 6 13.59 -18.13 -3.99
CA ILE A 6 14.50 -18.00 -2.85
C ILE A 6 15.31 -16.72 -3.05
N LEU A 7 15.14 -15.73 -2.19
CA LEU A 7 15.88 -14.46 -2.25
C LEU A 7 17.25 -14.55 -1.57
N SER A 8 17.33 -15.30 -0.47
CA SER A 8 18.56 -15.60 0.23
C SER A 8 18.45 -16.92 0.96
N MET A 9 19.60 -17.60 1.11
CA MET A 9 19.73 -18.85 1.86
C MET A 9 21.05 -18.79 2.64
N GLU A 10 21.04 -19.26 3.88
CA GLU A 10 22.23 -19.31 4.72
C GLU A 10 22.47 -20.75 5.18
N ILE A 11 23.65 -21.27 4.88
CA ILE A 11 24.05 -22.66 5.21
C ILE A 11 25.52 -22.65 5.62
N CYS A 12 25.83 -23.20 6.76
CA CYS A 12 27.20 -23.33 7.29
C CYS A 12 27.98 -22.01 7.33
N GLY A 13 27.30 -20.90 7.66
CA GLY A 13 27.89 -19.57 7.70
C GLY A 13 28.12 -18.92 6.33
N LEU A 14 27.71 -19.57 5.24
CA LEU A 14 27.74 -19.01 3.89
C LEU A 14 26.36 -18.48 3.52
N LYS A 15 26.31 -17.22 3.10
CA LYS A 15 25.11 -16.56 2.59
C LYS A 15 25.06 -16.63 1.06
N PHE A 16 24.05 -17.29 0.54
CA PHE A 16 23.75 -17.37 -0.88
C PHE A 16 22.69 -16.34 -1.23
N ILE A 17 22.95 -15.51 -2.26
CA ILE A 17 22.06 -14.48 -2.78
C ILE A 17 22.00 -14.58 -4.30
N ASP A 18 20.88 -14.19 -4.88
CA ASP A 18 20.68 -14.19 -6.33
C ASP A 18 21.13 -12.86 -6.94
N SER A 19 22.16 -12.88 -7.78
CA SER A 19 22.68 -11.71 -8.48
C SER A 19 21.64 -11.01 -9.35
N TYR A 20 20.67 -11.74 -9.89
CA TYR A 20 19.56 -11.19 -10.67
C TYR A 20 18.64 -10.26 -9.85
N SER A 21 18.60 -10.43 -8.54
CA SER A 21 17.88 -9.52 -7.64
C SER A 21 18.51 -8.14 -7.52
N PHE A 22 19.77 -8.00 -7.92
CA PHE A 22 20.52 -6.73 -7.96
C PHE A 22 20.67 -6.22 -9.41
N LEU A 23 20.93 -7.11 -10.34
CA LEU A 23 21.24 -6.83 -11.73
C LEU A 23 20.25 -7.58 -12.64
N PRO A 24 19.02 -7.07 -12.82
CA PRO A 24 17.98 -7.75 -13.59
C PRO A 24 18.19 -7.61 -15.10
N PHE A 25 19.44 -7.79 -15.56
CA PHE A 25 19.82 -7.75 -16.96
C PHE A 25 20.05 -9.15 -17.51
N ALA A 26 19.82 -9.35 -18.80
CA ALA A 26 20.32 -10.52 -19.47
C ALA A 26 21.86 -10.52 -19.42
N LEU A 27 22.48 -11.69 -19.19
CA LEU A 27 23.94 -11.78 -19.04
C LEU A 27 24.69 -11.18 -20.25
N ALA A 28 24.15 -11.32 -21.45
CA ALA A 28 24.73 -10.73 -22.67
C ALA A 28 24.74 -9.17 -22.67
N GLN A 29 23.93 -8.53 -21.85
CA GLN A 29 23.85 -7.07 -21.74
C GLN A 29 24.74 -6.51 -20.62
N MET A 30 25.15 -7.35 -19.68
CA MET A 30 25.96 -6.93 -18.53
C MET A 30 27.30 -6.28 -18.92
N PRO A 31 28.10 -6.85 -19.86
CA PRO A 31 29.39 -6.26 -20.21
C PRO A 31 29.27 -4.81 -20.68
N SER A 32 28.36 -4.53 -21.59
CA SER A 32 28.17 -3.16 -22.10
C SER A 32 27.64 -2.21 -21.03
N ALA A 33 26.76 -2.68 -20.11
CA ALA A 33 26.23 -1.87 -19.01
C ALA A 33 27.32 -1.45 -18.02
N PHE A 34 28.37 -2.24 -17.86
CA PHE A 34 29.49 -1.98 -16.94
C PHE A 34 30.78 -1.52 -17.61
N GLY A 35 30.76 -1.29 -18.92
CA GLY A 35 31.92 -0.80 -19.68
C GLY A 35 33.02 -1.86 -19.86
N PHE A 36 32.66 -3.13 -20.02
CA PHE A 36 33.56 -4.24 -20.32
C PHE A 36 33.41 -4.67 -21.78
N ASP A 37 33.90 -3.83 -22.69
CA ASP A 37 33.75 -4.07 -24.16
C ASP A 37 34.47 -5.32 -24.63
N GLU A 38 35.48 -5.79 -23.90
CA GLU A 38 36.25 -6.99 -24.18
C GLU A 38 35.49 -8.29 -23.86
N LEU A 39 34.48 -8.23 -22.98
CA LEU A 39 33.70 -9.37 -22.60
C LEU A 39 32.50 -9.54 -23.53
N LYS A 40 32.34 -10.70 -24.10
CA LYS A 40 31.19 -11.04 -24.96
C LYS A 40 30.67 -12.42 -24.59
N LYS A 41 29.35 -12.51 -24.38
CA LYS A 41 28.70 -13.81 -24.23
C LYS A 41 28.83 -14.58 -25.58
N GLY A 42 29.40 -15.78 -25.53
CA GLY A 42 29.51 -16.68 -26.66
C GLY A 42 28.16 -17.28 -27.09
N TYR A 43 28.16 -17.91 -28.25
CA TYR A 43 27.02 -18.70 -28.72
C TYR A 43 27.24 -20.17 -28.36
N PHE A 44 26.27 -20.81 -27.75
CA PHE A 44 26.32 -22.20 -27.35
C PHE A 44 25.08 -22.96 -27.88
N PRO A 45 25.24 -24.19 -28.44
CA PRO A 45 24.13 -24.95 -28.98
C PRO A 45 23.37 -25.70 -27.90
N HIS A 46 22.56 -24.97 -27.08
CA HIS A 46 21.85 -25.48 -25.91
C HIS A 46 20.99 -26.72 -26.22
N PHE A 47 20.38 -26.79 -27.41
CA PHE A 47 19.55 -27.93 -27.84
C PHE A 47 20.33 -29.13 -28.32
N PHE A 48 21.64 -28.98 -28.56
CA PHE A 48 22.55 -30.07 -28.87
C PHE A 48 23.08 -30.75 -27.60
N HIS A 49 22.91 -30.11 -26.47
CA HIS A 49 23.32 -30.64 -25.15
C HIS A 49 22.39 -31.78 -24.70
N THR A 50 22.66 -32.97 -25.19
CA THR A 50 21.99 -34.22 -24.81
C THR A 50 23.03 -35.19 -24.26
N GLU A 51 22.56 -36.20 -23.53
CA GLU A 51 23.44 -37.26 -22.95
C GLU A 51 24.31 -37.90 -24.01
N GLN A 52 23.78 -38.10 -25.22
CA GLN A 52 24.48 -38.70 -26.34
C GLN A 52 25.59 -37.81 -26.95
N ASN A 53 25.46 -36.51 -26.81
CA ASN A 53 26.37 -35.52 -27.44
C ASN A 53 27.45 -35.00 -26.48
N GLN A 54 27.49 -35.46 -25.24
CA GLN A 54 28.45 -34.96 -24.25
C GLN A 54 29.92 -35.10 -24.65
N ASN A 55 30.25 -36.19 -25.37
CA ASN A 55 31.62 -36.44 -25.87
C ASN A 55 31.75 -36.20 -27.37
N TYR A 56 30.88 -35.37 -27.96
CA TYR A 56 30.87 -35.10 -29.37
C TYR A 56 32.10 -34.27 -29.80
N VAL A 57 32.81 -34.82 -30.79
CA VAL A 57 33.88 -34.12 -31.51
C VAL A 57 33.58 -34.24 -32.99
N GLY A 58 33.33 -33.12 -33.65
CA GLY A 58 32.95 -33.10 -35.07
C GLY A 58 32.58 -31.70 -35.55
N PRO A 59 31.95 -31.55 -36.71
CA PRO A 59 31.53 -30.25 -37.24
C PRO A 59 30.57 -29.55 -36.27
N TYR A 60 30.54 -28.22 -36.32
CA TYR A 60 29.54 -27.43 -35.54
C TYR A 60 28.11 -27.88 -35.89
N PRO A 61 27.25 -28.09 -34.91
CA PRO A 61 25.89 -28.57 -35.14
C PRO A 61 25.05 -27.54 -35.91
N PRO A 62 23.99 -27.98 -36.60
CA PRO A 62 23.14 -27.09 -37.38
C PRO A 62 22.64 -25.89 -36.60
N ALA A 63 22.51 -24.73 -37.22
CA ALA A 63 22.12 -23.47 -36.65
C ALA A 63 20.82 -23.54 -35.80
N ALA A 64 19.91 -24.47 -36.16
CA ALA A 64 18.66 -24.68 -35.40
C ALA A 64 18.89 -25.00 -33.90
N PHE A 65 20.00 -25.65 -33.53
CA PHE A 65 20.32 -25.96 -32.14
C PHE A 65 20.70 -24.73 -31.31
N TYR A 66 20.89 -23.55 -31.92
CA TYR A 66 21.16 -22.25 -31.28
C TYR A 66 19.90 -21.36 -31.24
N LYS A 67 18.76 -21.80 -31.79
CA LYS A 67 17.48 -21.03 -31.86
C LYS A 67 17.63 -19.61 -32.41
N PRO A 68 18.17 -19.39 -33.58
CA PRO A 68 18.34 -18.03 -34.14
C PRO A 68 17.01 -17.31 -34.34
N HIS A 69 15.88 -18.01 -34.44
CA HIS A 69 14.55 -17.42 -34.59
C HIS A 69 14.06 -16.72 -33.32
N GLU A 70 14.57 -17.06 -32.13
CA GLU A 70 14.28 -16.40 -30.87
C GLU A 70 15.15 -15.16 -30.62
N MET A 71 16.18 -14.93 -31.43
CA MET A 71 17.07 -13.78 -31.34
C MET A 71 16.45 -12.52 -31.96
N SER A 72 16.85 -11.33 -31.45
CA SER A 72 16.52 -10.06 -32.10
C SER A 72 17.09 -10.02 -33.53
N ASN A 73 16.57 -9.15 -34.39
CA ASN A 73 17.05 -9.03 -35.78
C ASN A 73 18.55 -8.73 -35.88
N SER A 74 19.08 -7.86 -35.00
CA SER A 74 20.52 -7.57 -34.94
C SER A 74 21.32 -8.73 -34.39
N GLY A 75 20.84 -9.37 -33.30
CA GLY A 75 21.48 -10.54 -32.71
C GLY A 75 21.53 -11.73 -33.66
N ARG A 76 20.47 -11.98 -34.42
CA ARG A 76 20.41 -13.03 -35.45
C ARG A 76 21.43 -12.80 -36.55
N ARG A 77 21.58 -11.56 -37.01
CA ARG A 77 22.59 -11.22 -38.01
C ARG A 77 24.01 -11.48 -37.50
N ALA A 78 24.33 -11.00 -36.30
CA ALA A 78 25.62 -11.23 -35.66
C ALA A 78 25.88 -12.73 -35.39
N PHE A 79 24.85 -13.51 -35.07
CA PHE A 79 24.94 -14.95 -34.88
C PHE A 79 25.33 -15.63 -36.22
N PHE A 80 24.68 -15.31 -37.32
CA PHE A 80 25.00 -15.95 -38.61
C PHE A 80 26.38 -15.56 -39.13
N GLU A 81 26.81 -14.32 -38.90
CA GLU A 81 28.21 -13.91 -39.21
C GLU A 81 29.23 -14.73 -38.41
N TRP A 82 28.99 -14.93 -37.14
CA TRP A 82 29.81 -15.81 -36.32
C TRP A 82 29.72 -17.27 -36.76
N TYR A 83 28.53 -17.79 -37.04
CA TYR A 83 28.29 -19.19 -37.40
C TYR A 83 29.01 -19.56 -38.72
N GLU A 84 29.02 -18.69 -39.73
CA GLU A 84 29.76 -18.88 -40.96
C GLU A 84 31.28 -18.96 -40.71
N GLN A 85 31.81 -18.23 -39.72
CA GLN A 85 33.23 -18.32 -39.35
C GLN A 85 33.61 -19.65 -38.71
N GLN A 86 32.62 -20.43 -38.23
CA GLN A 86 32.85 -21.77 -37.67
C GLN A 86 32.81 -22.86 -38.76
N ARG A 87 32.46 -22.52 -39.99
CA ARG A 87 32.38 -23.48 -41.09
C ARG A 87 33.74 -24.16 -41.32
N GLY A 88 33.75 -25.49 -41.30
CA GLY A 88 34.98 -26.30 -41.50
C GLY A 88 35.85 -26.46 -40.24
N LYS A 89 35.48 -25.82 -39.10
CA LYS A 89 36.15 -26.08 -37.83
C LYS A 89 35.52 -27.29 -37.11
N VAL A 90 36.27 -27.84 -36.19
CA VAL A 90 35.83 -28.96 -35.33
C VAL A 90 35.39 -28.40 -33.99
N LEU A 91 34.19 -28.76 -33.58
CA LEU A 91 33.65 -28.54 -32.24
C LEU A 91 34.07 -29.73 -31.35
N ASP A 92 34.79 -29.46 -30.28
CA ASP A 92 34.88 -30.33 -29.10
C ASP A 92 33.86 -29.88 -28.09
N PHE A 93 32.79 -30.64 -27.94
CA PHE A 93 31.62 -30.19 -27.14
C PHE A 93 31.94 -29.95 -25.68
N GLN A 94 32.74 -30.82 -25.05
CA GLN A 94 33.12 -30.67 -23.63
C GLN A 94 33.99 -29.43 -23.43
N LYS A 95 34.95 -29.20 -24.28
CA LYS A 95 35.81 -28.03 -24.23
C LYS A 95 35.01 -26.76 -24.40
N GLU A 96 34.19 -26.69 -25.43
CA GLU A 96 33.33 -25.51 -25.74
C GLU A 96 32.32 -25.25 -24.59
N PHE A 97 31.75 -26.31 -24.01
CA PHE A 97 30.85 -26.20 -22.86
C PHE A 97 31.53 -25.61 -21.63
N VAL A 98 32.74 -26.06 -21.31
CA VAL A 98 33.51 -25.53 -20.19
C VAL A 98 33.90 -24.07 -20.45
N GLU A 99 34.41 -23.76 -21.65
CA GLU A 99 34.76 -22.38 -22.01
C GLU A 99 33.58 -21.43 -21.97
N TYR A 100 32.41 -21.89 -22.44
CA TYR A 100 31.16 -21.13 -22.35
C TYR A 100 30.73 -20.89 -20.90
N CYS A 101 30.76 -21.91 -20.05
CA CYS A 101 30.42 -21.78 -18.62
C CYS A 101 31.40 -20.85 -17.89
N VAL A 102 32.70 -20.98 -18.16
CA VAL A 102 33.73 -20.09 -17.56
C VAL A 102 33.50 -18.65 -17.99
N SER A 103 33.20 -18.41 -19.25
CA SER A 103 32.90 -17.08 -19.79
C SER A 103 31.65 -16.46 -19.12
N ASP A 104 30.57 -17.23 -18.98
CA ASP A 104 29.35 -16.77 -18.32
C ASP A 104 29.59 -16.43 -16.83
N VAL A 105 30.39 -17.23 -16.12
CA VAL A 105 30.78 -16.98 -14.73
C VAL A 105 31.68 -15.75 -14.62
N ASP A 106 32.66 -15.57 -15.52
CA ASP A 106 33.56 -14.41 -15.52
C ASP A 106 32.80 -13.10 -15.78
N ILE A 107 31.88 -13.09 -16.77
CA ILE A 107 31.00 -11.94 -17.02
C ILE A 107 30.22 -11.59 -15.74
N SER A 108 29.53 -12.57 -15.14
CA SER A 108 28.73 -12.34 -13.94
C SER A 108 29.58 -11.83 -12.78
N HIS A 109 30.73 -12.47 -12.52
CA HIS A 109 31.63 -12.11 -11.44
C HIS A 109 32.18 -10.69 -11.58
N ARG A 110 32.73 -10.34 -12.76
CA ARG A 110 33.31 -9.02 -12.99
C ARG A 110 32.26 -7.89 -12.92
N CYS A 111 31.08 -8.12 -13.49
CA CYS A 111 29.97 -7.15 -13.41
C CYS A 111 29.46 -6.96 -11.97
N CYS A 112 29.30 -8.06 -11.22
CA CYS A 112 28.93 -7.99 -9.79
C CYS A 112 30.00 -7.29 -8.95
N ALA A 113 31.29 -7.57 -9.19
CA ALA A 113 32.39 -6.91 -8.49
C ALA A 113 32.45 -5.39 -8.80
N LYS A 114 32.25 -5.01 -10.05
CA LYS A 114 32.17 -3.61 -10.45
C LYS A 114 30.98 -2.90 -9.82
N PHE A 115 29.80 -3.51 -9.85
CA PHE A 115 28.60 -3.00 -9.20
C PHE A 115 28.82 -2.77 -7.70
N ARG A 116 29.39 -3.77 -6.99
CA ARG A 116 29.70 -3.69 -5.58
C ARG A 116 30.65 -2.51 -5.29
N THR A 117 31.73 -2.41 -6.06
CA THR A 117 32.72 -1.35 -5.92
C THR A 117 32.10 0.02 -6.17
N THR A 118 31.27 0.14 -7.19
CA THR A 118 30.58 1.39 -7.52
C THR A 118 29.70 1.86 -6.37
N LEU A 119 28.83 1.01 -5.81
CA LEU A 119 27.97 1.40 -4.69
C LEU A 119 28.77 1.69 -3.40
N LYS A 120 29.80 0.92 -3.12
CA LYS A 120 30.68 1.23 -1.98
C LYS A 120 31.36 2.59 -2.11
N THR A 121 31.80 2.94 -3.31
CA THR A 121 32.47 4.23 -3.55
C THR A 121 31.49 5.39 -3.53
N LEU A 122 30.32 5.24 -4.15
CA LEU A 122 29.35 6.33 -4.29
C LEU A 122 28.57 6.61 -3.00
N VAL A 123 28.13 5.56 -2.29
CA VAL A 123 27.17 5.69 -1.20
C VAL A 123 27.52 4.88 0.06
N ASN A 124 28.77 4.39 0.14
CA ASN A 124 29.28 3.61 1.27
C ASN A 124 28.35 2.47 1.72
N VAL A 125 27.77 1.75 0.77
CA VAL A 125 26.91 0.57 0.99
C VAL A 125 27.51 -0.63 0.26
N ASP A 126 27.71 -1.73 0.97
CA ASP A 126 28.02 -3.02 0.36
C ASP A 126 26.74 -3.78 0.02
N PRO A 127 26.30 -3.77 -1.26
CA PRO A 127 24.99 -4.30 -1.63
C PRO A 127 24.83 -5.78 -1.29
N PHE A 128 25.88 -6.58 -1.38
CA PHE A 128 25.81 -8.03 -1.18
C PHE A 128 25.91 -8.45 0.30
N GLN A 129 26.51 -7.61 1.13
CA GLN A 129 26.59 -7.86 2.57
C GLN A 129 25.37 -7.31 3.32
N GLU A 130 24.92 -6.11 2.96
CA GLU A 130 23.96 -5.34 3.74
C GLU A 130 22.53 -5.37 3.18
N SER A 131 22.35 -5.97 2.00
CA SER A 131 21.04 -6.05 1.36
C SER A 131 20.81 -7.39 0.65
N ILE A 132 19.64 -7.59 0.08
CA ILE A 132 19.28 -8.80 -0.69
C ILE A 132 18.69 -8.47 -2.06
N THR A 133 18.47 -7.19 -2.35
CA THR A 133 17.98 -6.70 -3.65
C THR A 133 18.55 -5.31 -3.92
N PHE A 134 18.56 -4.90 -5.19
CA PHE A 134 18.93 -3.52 -5.58
C PHE A 134 18.05 -2.47 -4.86
N ALA A 135 16.74 -2.71 -4.79
CA ALA A 135 15.82 -1.79 -4.12
C ALA A 135 16.14 -1.61 -2.62
N SER A 136 16.53 -2.70 -1.93
CA SER A 136 16.94 -2.60 -0.52
C SER A 136 18.28 -1.91 -0.35
N ALA A 137 19.24 -2.09 -1.27
CA ALA A 137 20.51 -1.39 -1.29
C ALA A 137 20.30 0.12 -1.51
N ALA A 138 19.47 0.50 -2.47
CA ALA A 138 19.14 1.90 -2.75
C ALA A 138 18.42 2.57 -1.57
N ASN A 139 17.49 1.87 -0.92
CA ASN A 139 16.81 2.36 0.29
C ASN A 139 17.82 2.58 1.44
N LEU A 140 18.75 1.64 1.63
CA LEU A 140 19.79 1.76 2.66
C LEU A 140 20.70 2.95 2.39
N ALA A 141 21.11 3.14 1.13
CA ALA A 141 21.92 4.29 0.70
C ALA A 141 21.18 5.62 0.98
N TYR A 142 19.90 5.68 0.58
CA TYR A 142 19.04 6.84 0.86
C TYR A 142 19.01 7.18 2.35
N ARG A 143 18.70 6.21 3.18
CA ARG A 143 18.58 6.40 4.63
C ARG A 143 19.88 6.82 5.31
N ARG A 144 21.05 6.36 4.84
CA ARG A 144 22.34 6.65 5.45
C ARG A 144 22.97 7.95 4.97
N GLN A 145 22.75 8.33 3.70
CA GLN A 145 23.52 9.40 3.06
C GLN A 145 22.69 10.62 2.71
N PHE A 146 21.42 10.46 2.46
CA PHE A 146 20.59 11.50 1.85
C PHE A 146 19.42 11.95 2.69
N MET A 147 19.00 11.13 3.64
CA MET A 147 17.88 11.49 4.51
C MET A 147 18.39 12.29 5.70
N PRO A 148 17.95 13.54 5.89
CA PRO A 148 18.29 14.32 7.08
C PRO A 148 17.79 13.62 8.35
N GLU A 149 18.41 13.91 9.48
CA GLU A 149 17.93 13.49 10.79
C GLU A 149 16.51 14.03 11.01
N ASP A 150 15.72 13.32 11.79
CA ASP A 150 14.34 13.67 12.17
C ASP A 150 13.35 13.94 11.02
N THR A 151 13.65 13.46 9.79
CA THR A 151 12.78 13.64 8.62
C THR A 151 11.58 12.70 8.61
N ILE A 152 11.72 11.48 9.14
CA ILE A 152 10.62 10.49 9.18
C ILE A 152 9.91 10.57 10.51
N ALA A 153 8.63 10.96 10.46
CA ALA A 153 7.75 10.85 11.61
C ALA A 153 7.46 9.36 11.91
N ILE A 154 7.95 8.87 13.03
CA ILE A 154 7.60 7.53 13.51
C ILE A 154 6.18 7.58 14.04
N ILE A 155 5.29 6.76 13.47
CA ILE A 155 3.91 6.68 13.93
C ILE A 155 3.90 6.33 15.42
N PRO A 156 3.23 7.12 16.28
CA PRO A 156 3.14 6.83 17.70
C PRO A 156 2.57 5.43 17.96
N ASN A 157 2.96 4.79 19.06
CA ASN A 157 2.49 3.45 19.43
C ASN A 157 0.95 3.35 19.52
N LEU A 158 0.29 4.45 19.92
CA LEU A 158 -1.17 4.57 19.97
C LEU A 158 -1.78 5.08 18.66
N HIS A 159 -1.01 5.10 17.57
CA HIS A 159 -1.34 5.81 16.34
C HIS A 159 -1.57 7.32 16.57
N TYR A 160 -1.96 8.05 15.54
CA TYR A 160 -2.37 9.44 15.69
C TYR A 160 -3.76 9.47 16.32
N GLN A 161 -3.88 10.20 17.44
CA GLN A 161 -5.13 10.35 18.16
C GLN A 161 -5.71 11.75 17.87
N PRO A 162 -6.98 11.87 17.50
CA PRO A 162 -7.63 13.18 17.42
C PRO A 162 -7.69 13.83 18.82
N ALA A 163 -7.76 15.15 18.84
CA ALA A 163 -7.87 15.91 20.09
C ALA A 163 -9.08 15.49 20.94
N ARG A 164 -10.14 15.04 20.29
CA ARG A 164 -11.33 14.44 20.93
C ARG A 164 -11.41 12.97 20.55
N GLN A 165 -11.22 12.09 21.52
CA GLN A 165 -11.32 10.66 21.34
C GLN A 165 -12.75 10.20 21.68
N TYR A 166 -13.45 9.67 20.70
CA TYR A 166 -14.72 8.98 20.92
C TYR A 166 -14.80 7.75 20.01
N SER A 167 -15.53 6.75 20.46
CA SER A 167 -15.79 5.57 19.65
C SER A 167 -16.92 5.82 18.66
N ALA A 168 -16.65 5.70 17.36
CA ALA A 168 -17.69 5.76 16.34
C ALA A 168 -18.78 4.69 16.57
N LYS A 169 -18.39 3.49 17.01
CA LYS A 169 -19.33 2.42 17.38
C LYS A 169 -20.18 2.81 18.59
N ALA A 170 -19.59 3.42 19.61
CA ALA A 170 -20.32 3.96 20.76
C ALA A 170 -21.37 4.98 20.31
N CYS A 171 -20.99 5.95 19.48
CA CYS A 171 -21.93 6.94 18.97
C CYS A 171 -23.08 6.32 18.15
N ARG A 172 -22.79 5.29 17.32
CA ARG A 172 -23.82 4.55 16.57
C ARG A 172 -24.79 3.83 17.50
N TRP A 173 -24.27 3.13 18.51
CA TRP A 173 -25.09 2.46 19.51
C TRP A 173 -25.94 3.46 20.31
N LEU A 174 -25.36 4.54 20.79
CA LEU A 174 -26.06 5.58 21.58
C LEU A 174 -27.14 6.27 20.76
N THR A 175 -26.88 6.56 19.48
CA THR A 175 -27.89 7.14 18.59
C THR A 175 -29.03 6.15 18.33
N TRP A 176 -28.73 4.85 18.15
CA TRP A 176 -29.73 3.80 18.06
C TRP A 176 -30.57 3.70 19.31
N MET A 177 -29.95 3.65 20.48
CA MET A 177 -30.65 3.60 21.78
C MET A 177 -31.56 4.84 22.00
N SER A 178 -31.08 6.02 21.60
CA SER A 178 -31.85 7.24 21.64
C SER A 178 -33.11 7.16 20.76
N GLN A 179 -32.97 6.62 19.55
CA GLN A 179 -34.11 6.42 18.63
C GLN A 179 -35.11 5.38 19.16
N GLN A 180 -34.63 4.23 19.66
CA GLN A 180 -35.49 3.16 20.20
C GLN A 180 -36.25 3.58 21.46
N SER A 181 -35.63 4.37 22.32
CA SER A 181 -36.25 4.85 23.57
C SER A 181 -37.11 6.09 23.39
N GLY A 182 -36.99 6.78 22.24
CA GLY A 182 -37.62 8.09 22.03
C GLY A 182 -37.07 9.20 22.92
N CYS A 183 -35.91 8.97 23.57
CA CYS A 183 -35.30 9.87 24.55
C CYS A 183 -33.95 10.39 24.03
N HIS A 184 -33.62 11.64 24.35
CA HIS A 184 -32.32 12.21 24.04
C HIS A 184 -31.23 11.61 24.97
N ILE A 185 -30.22 11.00 24.36
CA ILE A 185 -29.00 10.53 25.03
C ILE A 185 -27.87 11.45 24.55
N GLN A 186 -27.32 12.25 25.47
CA GLN A 186 -26.17 13.09 25.17
C GLN A 186 -24.91 12.24 25.03
N HIS A 187 -24.13 12.45 23.98
CA HIS A 187 -22.86 11.74 23.70
C HIS A 187 -21.89 12.64 22.92
N ALA A 188 -20.70 12.16 22.62
CA ALA A 188 -19.61 12.93 22.02
C ALA A 188 -20.02 13.80 20.81
N ARG A 189 -21.02 13.40 20.01
CA ARG A 189 -21.42 14.09 18.78
C ARG A 189 -22.70 14.96 18.87
N ASN A 190 -23.37 14.98 19.99
CA ASN A 190 -24.63 15.74 20.15
C ASN A 190 -24.71 16.52 21.47
N GLY A 191 -23.61 17.04 21.95
CA GLY A 191 -23.51 17.82 23.18
C GLY A 191 -22.25 17.53 23.99
N GLY A 192 -21.42 16.60 23.49
CA GLY A 192 -20.19 16.16 24.16
C GLY A 192 -20.44 15.08 25.20
N GLU A 193 -19.37 14.41 25.59
CA GLU A 193 -19.38 13.44 26.69
C GLU A 193 -19.59 14.16 28.03
N VAL A 194 -20.28 13.51 28.94
CA VAL A 194 -20.60 14.09 30.27
C VAL A 194 -19.56 13.60 31.27
N GLN A 195 -19.05 14.52 32.09
CA GLN A 195 -18.16 14.22 33.17
C GLN A 195 -18.95 14.05 34.48
N ILE A 196 -18.87 12.87 35.09
CA ILE A 196 -19.44 12.54 36.38
C ILE A 196 -18.29 12.34 37.37
N ARG A 197 -18.00 13.34 38.19
CA ARG A 197 -16.80 13.41 39.04
C ARG A 197 -15.52 13.16 38.21
N ASN A 198 -14.85 12.02 38.42
CA ASN A 198 -13.61 11.66 37.75
C ASN A 198 -13.84 10.76 36.51
N TYR A 199 -15.08 10.47 36.15
CA TYR A 199 -15.43 9.59 35.02
C TYR A 199 -16.05 10.39 33.88
N THR A 200 -15.47 10.28 32.72
CA THR A 200 -16.13 10.70 31.48
C THR A 200 -16.94 9.53 30.95
N VAL A 201 -18.23 9.72 30.72
CA VAL A 201 -19.14 8.66 30.26
C VAL A 201 -19.52 8.84 28.81
N ASP A 202 -19.64 7.71 28.08
CA ASP A 202 -19.90 7.72 26.62
C ASP A 202 -21.27 8.32 26.28
N GLY A 203 -22.27 8.04 27.13
CA GLY A 203 -23.62 8.57 26.95
C GLY A 203 -24.30 8.87 28.28
N TYR A 204 -25.14 9.92 28.27
CA TYR A 204 -25.90 10.30 29.47
C TYR A 204 -27.32 10.75 29.12
N GLN A 205 -28.28 10.24 29.88
CA GLN A 205 -29.67 10.66 29.84
C GLN A 205 -30.04 11.34 31.18
N GLU A 206 -30.17 12.64 31.18
CA GLU A 206 -30.39 13.43 32.37
C GLU A 206 -31.73 13.13 33.08
N ALA A 207 -32.80 12.99 32.31
CA ALA A 207 -34.15 12.79 32.84
C ALA A 207 -34.29 11.55 33.74
N THR A 208 -33.56 10.49 33.48
CA THR A 208 -33.56 9.22 34.21
C THR A 208 -32.28 8.97 34.98
N ARG A 209 -31.30 9.87 34.92
CA ARG A 209 -29.96 9.68 35.48
C ARG A 209 -29.31 8.37 35.02
N THR A 210 -29.52 8.04 33.73
CA THR A 210 -28.98 6.83 33.13
C THR A 210 -27.66 7.14 32.43
N VAL A 211 -26.62 6.40 32.77
CA VAL A 211 -25.30 6.39 32.13
C VAL A 211 -25.26 5.26 31.10
N TYR A 212 -24.70 5.54 29.98
CA TYR A 212 -24.47 4.54 28.92
C TYR A 212 -22.96 4.40 28.70
N GLU A 213 -22.47 3.16 28.70
CA GLU A 213 -21.05 2.82 28.54
C GLU A 213 -20.87 1.80 27.42
N PHE A 214 -19.99 2.09 26.47
CA PHE A 214 -19.63 1.19 25.38
C PHE A 214 -18.22 0.64 25.58
N TYR A 215 -18.12 -0.64 25.93
CA TYR A 215 -16.85 -1.26 26.24
C TYR A 215 -16.18 -1.86 25.00
N GLY A 216 -15.21 -1.14 24.42
CA GLY A 216 -14.33 -1.68 23.37
C GLY A 216 -13.54 -2.88 23.88
N CYS A 217 -13.72 -4.04 23.24
CA CYS A 217 -13.16 -5.31 23.72
C CYS A 217 -11.66 -5.29 23.97
N TYR A 218 -10.91 -4.61 23.09
CA TYR A 218 -9.47 -4.46 23.22
C TYR A 218 -9.09 -3.60 24.45
N TRP A 219 -9.71 -2.42 24.58
CA TRP A 219 -9.35 -1.42 25.59
C TRP A 219 -9.78 -1.77 27.02
N HIS A 220 -10.81 -2.60 27.13
CA HIS A 220 -11.40 -3.00 28.39
C HIS A 220 -11.09 -4.47 28.76
N GLY A 221 -10.16 -5.11 28.06
CA GLY A 221 -9.65 -6.44 28.39
C GLY A 221 -10.69 -7.56 28.34
N CYS A 222 -11.60 -7.53 27.35
CA CYS A 222 -12.71 -8.48 27.23
C CYS A 222 -12.26 -9.94 27.28
N PRO A 223 -12.73 -10.74 28.28
CA PRO A 223 -12.31 -12.13 28.41
C PRO A 223 -12.88 -13.04 27.30
N THR A 224 -13.98 -12.65 26.68
CA THR A 224 -14.58 -13.40 25.56
C THR A 224 -13.75 -13.26 24.29
N CYS A 225 -13.25 -12.04 23.98
CA CYS A 225 -12.48 -11.79 22.78
C CYS A 225 -10.99 -12.10 22.95
N TYR A 226 -10.47 -11.99 24.16
CA TYR A 226 -9.05 -12.17 24.49
C TYR A 226 -8.80 -13.15 25.63
N PRO A 227 -9.33 -14.41 25.55
CA PRO A 227 -9.24 -15.37 26.65
C PRO A 227 -7.80 -15.78 26.95
N SER A 228 -6.96 -15.91 25.92
CA SER A 228 -5.55 -16.31 26.07
C SER A 228 -4.62 -15.19 26.52
N LEU A 229 -5.05 -13.93 26.45
CA LEU A 229 -4.22 -12.77 26.78
C LEU A 229 -4.50 -12.18 28.16
N GLN A 230 -5.38 -12.79 28.96
CA GLN A 230 -5.82 -12.22 30.23
C GLN A 230 -4.68 -11.92 31.23
N THR A 231 -3.64 -12.76 31.23
CA THR A 231 -2.44 -12.58 32.07
C THR A 231 -1.36 -11.73 31.42
N GLU A 232 -1.50 -11.42 30.12
CA GLU A 232 -0.53 -10.63 29.40
C GLU A 232 -0.70 -9.13 29.65
N THR A 233 0.42 -8.41 29.63
CA THR A 233 0.42 -6.96 29.72
C THR A 233 -0.19 -6.34 28.46
N HIS A 234 -1.11 -5.39 28.63
CA HIS A 234 -1.75 -4.73 27.52
C HIS A 234 -0.75 -3.84 26.77
N PRO A 235 -0.58 -3.99 25.44
CA PRO A 235 0.47 -3.30 24.67
C PRO A 235 0.44 -1.76 24.76
N HIS A 236 -0.76 -1.18 24.90
CA HIS A 236 -0.96 0.28 24.95
C HIS A 236 -1.24 0.82 26.37
N ARG A 237 -1.50 -0.06 27.33
CA ARG A 237 -1.67 0.29 28.75
C ARG A 237 -0.75 -0.60 29.58
N THR A 238 0.55 -0.40 29.38
CA THR A 238 1.64 -1.28 29.86
C THR A 238 1.71 -1.49 31.37
N GLN A 239 0.98 -0.72 32.15
CA GLN A 239 0.83 -0.88 33.60
C GLN A 239 -0.26 -1.86 34.01
N PHE A 240 -1.06 -2.38 33.07
CA PHE A 240 -2.19 -3.27 33.34
C PHE A 240 -2.13 -4.52 32.46
N THR A 241 -2.57 -5.66 33.00
CA THR A 241 -2.93 -6.84 32.21
C THR A 241 -4.35 -6.70 31.67
N TYR A 242 -4.71 -7.53 30.66
CA TYR A 242 -6.09 -7.54 30.14
C TYR A 242 -7.11 -7.86 31.25
N GLN A 243 -6.80 -8.77 32.14
CA GLN A 243 -7.64 -9.08 33.31
C GLN A 243 -7.84 -7.86 34.21
N GLN A 244 -6.78 -7.13 34.51
CA GLN A 244 -6.87 -5.93 35.35
C GLN A 244 -7.73 -4.83 34.72
N LEU A 245 -7.64 -4.68 33.40
CA LEU A 245 -8.51 -3.74 32.65
C LEU A 245 -9.98 -4.14 32.71
N HIS A 246 -10.27 -5.44 32.62
CA HIS A 246 -11.62 -5.96 32.79
C HIS A 246 -12.16 -5.71 34.20
N GLU A 247 -11.36 -6.00 35.21
CA GLU A 247 -11.71 -5.75 36.62
C GLU A 247 -11.95 -4.25 36.93
N GLU A 248 -11.12 -3.37 36.32
CA GLU A 248 -11.29 -1.92 36.42
C GLU A 248 -12.61 -1.46 35.78
N THR A 249 -12.96 -2.05 34.62
CA THR A 249 -14.24 -1.78 33.93
C THR A 249 -15.45 -2.15 34.80
N ILE A 250 -15.43 -3.32 35.39
CA ILE A 250 -16.49 -3.75 36.31
C ILE A 250 -16.58 -2.82 37.55
N ARG A 251 -15.43 -2.49 38.14
CA ARG A 251 -15.36 -1.59 39.30
C ARG A 251 -15.92 -0.21 38.96
N ARG A 252 -15.62 0.32 37.78
CA ARG A 252 -16.16 1.58 37.28
C ARG A 252 -17.69 1.54 37.23
N THR A 253 -18.26 0.47 36.65
CA THR A 253 -19.72 0.28 36.55
C THR A 253 -20.36 0.30 37.95
N LEU A 254 -19.85 -0.52 38.87
CA LEU A 254 -20.36 -0.58 40.25
C LEU A 254 -20.26 0.77 40.96
N THR A 255 -19.16 1.51 40.78
CA THR A 255 -18.99 2.83 41.39
C THR A 255 -20.03 3.83 40.84
N LEU A 256 -20.36 3.80 39.58
CA LEU A 256 -21.41 4.66 39.01
C LEU A 256 -22.80 4.29 39.55
N GLU A 257 -23.08 3.00 39.74
CA GLU A 257 -24.31 2.51 40.37
C GLU A 257 -24.42 2.92 41.82
N ASP A 258 -23.33 2.81 42.58
CA ASP A 258 -23.27 3.28 44.00
C ASP A 258 -23.49 4.80 44.14
N MET A 259 -23.16 5.58 43.11
CA MET A 259 -23.45 7.00 43.03
C MET A 259 -24.93 7.30 42.70
N GLY A 260 -25.77 6.27 42.53
CA GLY A 260 -27.18 6.40 42.25
C GLY A 260 -27.53 6.64 40.79
N TYR A 261 -26.64 6.22 39.86
CA TYR A 261 -26.94 6.20 38.43
C TYR A 261 -27.41 4.82 37.99
N THR A 262 -28.32 4.77 37.03
CA THR A 262 -28.62 3.53 36.31
C THR A 262 -27.58 3.35 35.21
N VAL A 263 -26.79 2.27 35.23
CA VAL A 263 -25.78 2.02 34.19
C VAL A 263 -26.34 1.03 33.16
N ARG A 264 -26.27 1.42 31.90
CA ARG A 264 -26.53 0.54 30.75
C ARG A 264 -25.26 0.42 29.92
N SER A 265 -24.75 -0.78 29.81
CA SER A 265 -23.51 -1.02 29.08
C SER A 265 -23.67 -2.08 27.99
N ILE A 266 -22.80 -2.03 27.00
CA ILE A 266 -22.66 -3.04 25.95
C ILE A 266 -21.21 -3.27 25.64
N TRP A 267 -20.84 -4.52 25.40
CA TRP A 267 -19.53 -4.85 24.84
C TRP A 267 -19.52 -4.71 23.32
N GLU A 268 -18.38 -4.33 22.77
CA GLU A 268 -18.20 -4.17 21.32
C GLU A 268 -18.62 -5.42 20.53
N HIS A 269 -18.22 -6.61 20.98
CA HIS A 269 -18.57 -7.86 20.30
C HIS A 269 -20.08 -8.16 20.35
N ASP A 270 -20.77 -7.80 21.42
CA ASP A 270 -22.23 -7.96 21.52
C ASP A 270 -22.96 -7.01 20.57
N PHE A 271 -22.48 -5.76 20.47
CA PHE A 271 -23.01 -4.81 19.51
C PHE A 271 -22.80 -5.27 18.07
N ASP A 272 -21.59 -5.74 17.74
CA ASP A 272 -21.27 -6.27 16.40
C ASP A 272 -22.17 -7.47 16.05
N GLN A 273 -22.46 -8.35 17.03
CA GLN A 273 -23.41 -9.46 16.82
C GLN A 273 -24.85 -8.97 16.64
N GLN A 274 -25.28 -7.94 17.37
CA GLN A 274 -26.60 -7.35 17.19
C GLN A 274 -26.73 -6.76 15.80
N VAL A 275 -25.74 -6.00 15.32
CA VAL A 275 -25.71 -5.44 13.94
C VAL A 275 -25.79 -6.54 12.88
N GLN A 276 -25.14 -7.69 13.10
CA GLN A 276 -25.21 -8.82 12.18
C GLN A 276 -26.58 -9.52 12.13
N LYS A 277 -27.29 -9.58 13.28
CA LYS A 277 -28.55 -10.32 13.41
C LYS A 277 -29.81 -9.49 13.13
N ASP A 278 -29.72 -8.17 13.34
CA ASP A 278 -30.86 -7.25 13.20
C ASP A 278 -30.71 -6.41 11.93
N ALA A 279 -31.51 -6.72 10.90
CA ALA A 279 -31.49 -6.02 9.64
C ALA A 279 -31.86 -4.52 9.78
N SER A 280 -32.70 -4.15 10.75
CA SER A 280 -33.09 -2.75 10.97
C SER A 280 -31.95 -1.96 11.58
N LEU A 281 -31.23 -2.53 12.56
CA LEU A 281 -30.03 -1.96 13.13
C LEU A 281 -28.91 -1.87 12.08
N GLN A 282 -28.71 -2.91 11.28
CA GLN A 282 -27.73 -2.90 10.20
C GLN A 282 -28.00 -1.74 9.21
N HIS A 283 -29.26 -1.58 8.80
CA HIS A 283 -29.68 -0.51 7.91
C HIS A 283 -29.46 0.86 8.55
N PHE A 284 -29.85 1.01 9.80
CA PHE A 284 -29.66 2.23 10.58
C PHE A 284 -28.16 2.63 10.69
N VAL A 285 -27.31 1.68 11.09
CA VAL A 285 -25.86 1.92 11.22
C VAL A 285 -25.22 2.31 9.89
N ARG A 286 -25.67 1.69 8.78
CA ARG A 286 -25.17 2.03 7.44
C ARG A 286 -25.61 3.42 6.99
N ASP A 287 -26.85 3.80 7.29
CA ASP A 287 -27.41 5.08 6.84
C ASP A 287 -27.02 6.24 7.78
N LEU A 288 -26.55 5.90 8.99
CA LEU A 288 -26.11 6.91 9.97
C LEU A 288 -24.78 7.54 9.53
N ASP A 289 -24.77 8.85 9.42
CA ASP A 289 -23.63 9.63 8.97
C ASP A 289 -22.54 9.80 10.07
N ILE A 290 -22.05 8.67 10.59
CA ILE A 290 -20.93 8.55 11.53
C ILE A 290 -19.89 7.62 10.92
N PRO A 291 -18.93 8.14 10.16
CA PRO A 291 -17.87 7.34 9.55
C PRO A 291 -16.89 6.83 10.59
N ASP A 292 -16.18 5.75 10.23
CA ASP A 292 -15.03 5.30 10.98
C ASP A 292 -13.89 6.33 10.88
N PRO A 293 -12.92 6.33 11.83
CA PRO A 293 -11.73 7.16 11.74
C PRO A 293 -10.96 6.93 10.44
N LEU A 294 -10.31 7.97 9.96
CA LEU A 294 -9.49 7.94 8.75
C LEU A 294 -8.41 6.85 8.86
N LYS A 295 -8.31 6.00 7.83
CA LYS A 295 -7.25 5.01 7.69
C LYS A 295 -6.32 5.44 6.56
N PRO A 296 -5.06 5.81 6.84
CA PRO A 296 -4.15 6.37 5.84
C PRO A 296 -3.97 5.50 4.59
N ARG A 297 -3.95 4.19 4.77
CA ARG A 297 -3.78 3.24 3.66
C ARG A 297 -4.96 3.25 2.67
N GLU A 298 -6.13 3.65 3.11
CA GLU A 298 -7.31 3.76 2.25
C GLU A 298 -7.22 4.91 1.26
N ALA A 299 -6.39 5.92 1.54
CA ALA A 299 -6.12 7.03 0.62
C ALA A 299 -5.17 6.67 -0.53
N LEU A 300 -4.47 5.52 -0.44
CA LEU A 300 -3.47 5.12 -1.41
C LEU A 300 -4.06 4.13 -2.41
N TYR A 301 -4.27 4.58 -3.62
CA TYR A 301 -4.82 3.81 -4.72
C TYR A 301 -3.77 3.54 -5.79
N GLY A 302 -3.97 2.47 -6.56
CA GLY A 302 -3.21 2.23 -7.79
C GLY A 302 -3.60 3.19 -8.91
N GLY A 303 -2.77 3.27 -9.95
CA GLY A 303 -3.08 4.04 -11.15
C GLY A 303 -4.30 3.50 -11.91
N ARG A 304 -4.92 4.37 -12.70
CA ARG A 304 -6.00 3.97 -13.59
C ARG A 304 -5.46 3.10 -14.72
N THR A 305 -6.00 1.89 -14.86
CA THR A 305 -5.65 0.93 -15.89
C THR A 305 -6.91 0.41 -16.58
N ASN A 306 -7.48 1.18 -17.49
CA ASN A 306 -8.66 0.78 -18.24
C ASN A 306 -8.54 1.11 -19.72
N ALA A 307 -9.22 0.33 -20.56
CA ALA A 307 -9.37 0.63 -21.98
C ALA A 307 -10.43 1.72 -22.15
N THR A 308 -10.07 2.79 -22.89
CA THR A 308 -11.04 3.83 -23.29
C THR A 308 -11.82 3.41 -24.54
N ARG A 309 -11.26 2.47 -25.33
CA ARG A 309 -11.90 1.77 -26.46
C ARG A 309 -11.63 0.29 -26.33
N LEU A 310 -12.65 -0.54 -26.47
CA LEU A 310 -12.51 -2.01 -26.46
C LEU A 310 -12.03 -2.57 -27.81
N TYR A 311 -12.27 -1.82 -28.90
CA TYR A 311 -11.91 -2.21 -30.25
C TYR A 311 -11.46 -0.98 -31.06
N CYS A 312 -10.40 -1.12 -31.86
CA CYS A 312 -9.90 -0.09 -32.76
C CYS A 312 -9.53 -0.77 -34.08
N GLU A 313 -10.25 -0.43 -35.14
CA GLU A 313 -10.08 -1.02 -36.47
C GLU A 313 -9.11 -0.25 -37.35
N GLU A 314 -9.00 1.05 -37.16
CA GLU A 314 -8.25 1.95 -38.01
C GLU A 314 -7.27 2.82 -37.21
N GLY A 315 -6.11 3.08 -37.80
CA GLY A 315 -5.12 4.03 -37.32
C GLY A 315 -3.83 3.39 -36.79
N ASP A 316 -2.80 4.20 -36.69
CA ASP A 316 -1.52 3.83 -36.10
C ASP A 316 -1.66 3.68 -34.57
N THR A 317 -1.59 2.46 -34.10
CA THR A 317 -1.49 2.21 -32.65
C THR A 317 -0.04 2.46 -32.22
N ARG A 318 0.17 3.39 -31.29
CA ARG A 318 1.49 3.67 -30.72
C ARG A 318 1.53 3.26 -29.27
N TYR A 319 2.57 2.53 -28.90
CA TYR A 319 2.92 2.29 -27.52
C TYR A 319 3.82 3.43 -27.03
N VAL A 320 3.37 4.17 -26.02
CA VAL A 320 4.11 5.31 -25.46
C VAL A 320 4.31 5.05 -23.97
N ASP A 321 5.55 5.15 -23.52
CA ASP A 321 5.94 5.10 -22.12
C ASP A 321 6.57 6.43 -21.68
N VAL A 322 6.26 6.87 -20.46
CA VAL A 322 6.90 8.05 -19.87
C VAL A 322 8.11 7.59 -19.09
N CYS A 323 9.27 7.62 -19.73
CA CYS A 323 10.53 7.20 -19.12
C CYS A 323 10.77 7.91 -17.78
N SER A 324 11.07 7.13 -16.75
CA SER A 324 11.43 7.64 -15.41
C SER A 324 10.40 8.57 -14.77
N LEU A 325 9.09 8.35 -15.00
CA LEU A 325 8.04 9.21 -14.43
C LEU A 325 8.10 9.27 -12.90
N TYR A 326 8.27 8.14 -12.21
CA TYR A 326 8.39 8.13 -10.76
C TYR A 326 9.63 8.89 -10.25
N PRO A 327 10.84 8.66 -10.77
CA PRO A 327 12.01 9.47 -10.44
C PRO A 327 11.82 10.97 -10.72
N TYR A 328 11.13 11.31 -11.81
CA TYR A 328 10.80 12.71 -12.12
C TYR A 328 9.93 13.34 -11.03
N VAL A 329 8.86 12.64 -10.63
CA VAL A 329 7.95 13.12 -9.57
C VAL A 329 8.69 13.24 -8.24
N LEU A 330 9.48 12.23 -7.85
CA LEU A 330 10.27 12.24 -6.62
C LEU A 330 11.27 13.39 -6.59
N LYS A 331 11.85 13.76 -7.73
CA LYS A 331 12.83 14.82 -7.84
C LYS A 331 12.23 16.23 -7.83
N HIS A 332 11.03 16.39 -8.41
CA HIS A 332 10.50 17.72 -8.75
C HIS A 332 9.24 18.12 -7.99
N ARG A 333 8.65 17.23 -7.21
CA ARG A 333 7.41 17.52 -6.49
C ARG A 333 7.62 17.59 -4.98
N PRO A 334 6.85 18.44 -4.27
CA PRO A 334 6.90 18.49 -2.82
C PRO A 334 6.23 17.24 -2.21
N PHE A 335 6.80 16.77 -1.10
CA PHE A 335 6.27 15.68 -0.29
C PHE A 335 6.02 16.19 1.13
N PRO A 336 4.94 15.76 1.79
CA PRO A 336 4.69 16.09 3.19
C PRO A 336 5.79 15.49 4.09
N VAL A 337 6.21 16.24 5.09
CA VAL A 337 7.20 15.82 6.09
C VAL A 337 6.67 16.05 7.51
N GLY A 338 7.22 15.34 8.48
CA GLY A 338 6.81 15.44 9.87
C GLY A 338 5.53 14.68 10.22
N HIS A 339 4.92 15.05 11.34
CA HIS A 339 3.67 14.47 11.81
C HIS A 339 2.47 15.26 11.30
N PRO A 340 1.37 14.57 10.90
CA PRO A 340 0.14 15.27 10.55
C PRO A 340 -0.56 15.79 11.80
N GLU A 341 -1.24 16.92 11.64
CA GLU A 341 -2.28 17.38 12.56
C GLU A 341 -3.60 16.70 12.21
N ILE A 342 -4.27 16.11 13.21
CA ILE A 342 -5.54 15.43 13.04
C ILE A 342 -6.68 16.38 13.34
N ILE A 343 -7.46 16.73 12.33
CA ILE A 343 -8.56 17.70 12.40
C ILE A 343 -9.88 16.97 12.22
N THR A 344 -10.76 17.04 13.22
CA THR A 344 -12.08 16.37 13.24
C THR A 344 -13.25 17.33 13.33
N ASP A 345 -13.00 18.61 13.57
CA ASP A 345 -13.99 19.69 13.65
C ASP A 345 -13.37 21.02 13.19
N GLU A 346 -14.17 22.08 13.13
CA GLU A 346 -13.74 23.42 12.76
C GLU A 346 -12.96 23.48 11.44
N PHE A 347 -13.44 22.74 10.44
CA PHE A 347 -12.77 22.60 9.16
C PHE A 347 -12.68 23.95 8.41
N GLN A 348 -11.48 24.25 7.93
CA GLN A 348 -11.21 25.39 7.04
C GLN A 348 -11.55 25.04 5.58
N ASP A 349 -11.27 25.97 4.66
CA ASP A 349 -11.33 25.67 3.23
C ASP A 349 -10.43 24.47 2.90
N VAL A 350 -11.01 23.48 2.23
CA VAL A 350 -10.32 22.24 1.85
C VAL A 350 -9.06 22.47 1.04
N ARG A 351 -8.99 23.60 0.32
CA ARG A 351 -7.81 24.00 -0.47
C ARG A 351 -6.58 24.31 0.38
N ASN A 352 -6.75 24.57 1.67
CA ASN A 352 -5.66 24.85 2.59
C ASN A 352 -4.99 23.59 3.16
N TYR A 353 -5.56 22.41 2.90
CA TYR A 353 -5.03 21.18 3.45
C TYR A 353 -4.06 20.48 2.50
N LEU A 354 -2.96 20.00 3.06
CA LEU A 354 -2.02 19.09 2.42
C LEU A 354 -1.96 17.78 3.21
N GLY A 355 -2.31 16.67 2.59
CA GLY A 355 -2.26 15.35 3.24
C GLY A 355 -3.41 14.44 2.86
N LEU A 356 -4.12 13.90 3.86
CA LEU A 356 -5.21 12.95 3.68
C LEU A 356 -6.52 13.53 4.17
N ILE A 357 -7.60 13.21 3.47
CA ILE A 357 -8.93 13.68 3.84
C ILE A 357 -9.97 12.57 3.68
N HIS A 358 -10.75 12.36 4.74
CA HIS A 358 -11.95 11.54 4.72
C HIS A 358 -13.16 12.44 4.54
N CYS A 359 -13.86 12.30 3.43
CA CYS A 359 -14.97 13.18 3.09
C CYS A 359 -16.03 12.50 2.23
N ARG A 360 -17.17 13.18 2.08
CA ARG A 360 -18.20 12.83 1.12
C ARG A 360 -18.23 13.87 0.01
N VAL A 361 -18.25 13.39 -1.23
CA VAL A 361 -18.27 14.22 -2.44
C VAL A 361 -19.34 13.75 -3.40
N LEU A 362 -19.91 14.69 -4.13
CA LEU A 362 -20.84 14.41 -5.22
C LEU A 362 -20.13 14.61 -6.56
N PRO A 363 -19.96 13.55 -7.39
CA PRO A 363 -19.40 13.69 -8.73
C PRO A 363 -20.38 14.41 -9.67
N PRO A 364 -19.89 15.14 -10.69
CA PRO A 364 -20.74 15.65 -11.76
C PRO A 364 -21.37 14.51 -12.56
N ARG A 365 -22.45 14.77 -13.32
CA ARG A 365 -23.16 13.71 -14.06
C ARG A 365 -22.46 13.31 -15.36
N ASP A 366 -21.84 14.24 -16.03
CA ASP A 366 -21.32 14.06 -17.39
C ASP A 366 -19.82 14.38 -17.48
N LEU A 367 -19.00 13.66 -16.69
CA LEU A 367 -17.55 13.78 -16.75
C LEU A 367 -16.95 12.57 -17.47
N TYR A 368 -16.30 12.80 -18.61
CA TYR A 368 -15.70 11.74 -19.41
C TYR A 368 -14.54 11.02 -18.70
N HIS A 369 -13.73 11.76 -17.95
CA HIS A 369 -12.65 11.22 -17.14
C HIS A 369 -12.89 11.50 -15.66
N PRO A 370 -13.60 10.61 -14.93
CA PRO A 370 -13.77 10.75 -13.49
C PRO A 370 -12.43 10.77 -12.77
N VAL A 371 -12.31 11.53 -11.68
CA VAL A 371 -11.02 11.75 -11.00
C VAL A 371 -10.81 10.80 -9.85
N LEU A 372 -11.80 10.71 -8.94
CA LEU A 372 -11.61 10.01 -7.67
C LEU A 372 -11.76 8.48 -7.82
N PRO A 373 -10.79 7.72 -7.31
CA PRO A 373 -10.87 6.28 -7.21
C PRO A 373 -11.87 5.84 -6.11
N TYR A 374 -12.50 4.69 -6.34
CA TYR A 374 -13.43 4.07 -5.40
C TYR A 374 -13.27 2.55 -5.43
N ARG A 375 -13.12 1.92 -4.25
CA ARG A 375 -12.99 0.46 -4.13
C ARG A 375 -14.33 -0.15 -3.76
N THR A 376 -14.79 -1.10 -4.57
CA THR A 376 -15.97 -1.89 -4.28
C THR A 376 -15.87 -3.27 -4.93
N GLY A 377 -16.39 -4.32 -4.27
CA GLY A 377 -16.36 -5.68 -4.79
C GLY A 377 -14.97 -6.20 -5.16
N GLY A 378 -13.93 -5.76 -4.45
CA GLY A 378 -12.53 -6.13 -4.73
C GLY A 378 -11.91 -5.45 -5.96
N LYS A 379 -12.60 -4.51 -6.59
CA LYS A 379 -12.16 -3.78 -7.78
C LYS A 379 -11.89 -2.31 -7.47
N LEU A 380 -10.95 -1.72 -8.21
CA LEU A 380 -10.71 -0.28 -8.24
C LEU A 380 -11.46 0.31 -9.44
N LEU A 381 -12.42 1.17 -9.16
CA LEU A 381 -13.25 1.86 -10.15
C LEU A 381 -13.06 3.38 -10.05
N PHE A 382 -13.52 4.11 -11.08
CA PHE A 382 -13.58 5.57 -11.09
C PHE A 382 -15.01 5.99 -11.46
N PRO A 383 -15.98 5.83 -10.54
CA PRO A 383 -17.39 6.01 -10.85
C PRO A 383 -17.82 7.47 -10.71
N LEU A 384 -18.96 7.80 -11.36
CA LEU A 384 -19.72 9.03 -11.13
C LEU A 384 -20.97 8.78 -10.26
N CYS A 385 -21.16 7.53 -9.81
CA CYS A 385 -22.26 7.13 -8.94
C CYS A 385 -21.86 5.93 -8.09
N ARG A 386 -21.96 6.06 -6.76
CA ARG A 386 -21.70 4.99 -5.80
C ARG A 386 -22.59 3.78 -6.05
N THR A 387 -23.90 3.99 -6.10
CA THR A 387 -24.88 2.89 -6.24
C THR A 387 -24.68 2.08 -7.52
N CYS A 388 -24.38 2.75 -8.65
CA CYS A 388 -24.06 2.04 -9.89
C CYS A 388 -22.78 1.21 -9.76
N ALA A 389 -21.76 1.72 -9.07
CA ALA A 389 -20.50 1.01 -8.87
C ALA A 389 -20.67 -0.24 -7.97
N GLU A 390 -21.48 -0.12 -6.91
CA GLU A 390 -21.73 -1.21 -5.94
C GLU A 390 -22.61 -2.32 -6.51
N ARG A 391 -23.61 -1.98 -7.31
CA ARG A 391 -24.52 -2.98 -7.93
C ARG A 391 -23.86 -3.81 -9.01
N GLN A 392 -22.76 -3.32 -9.60
CA GLN A 392 -22.08 -3.94 -10.75
C GLN A 392 -23.03 -4.31 -11.92
N ASP A 393 -24.20 -3.69 -11.98
CA ASP A 393 -25.21 -3.94 -13.02
C ASP A 393 -24.80 -3.20 -14.31
N SER A 394 -24.00 -3.89 -15.12
CA SER A 394 -23.55 -3.40 -16.43
C SER A 394 -24.59 -3.62 -17.55
N THR A 395 -25.79 -4.12 -17.22
CA THR A 395 -26.80 -4.51 -18.22
C THR A 395 -27.76 -3.39 -18.60
N SER A 396 -27.89 -2.32 -17.83
CA SER A 396 -28.75 -1.20 -18.21
C SER A 396 -27.97 -0.19 -19.05
N GLN A 397 -28.35 -0.06 -20.31
CA GLN A 397 -27.92 1.04 -21.20
C GLN A 397 -28.52 2.40 -20.79
N ASP A 398 -29.35 2.42 -19.76
CA ASP A 398 -30.01 3.63 -19.28
C ASP A 398 -29.09 4.52 -18.46
N ARG A 399 -29.23 5.82 -18.64
CA ARG A 399 -28.54 6.82 -17.82
C ARG A 399 -28.92 6.66 -16.35
N CYS A 400 -27.94 6.81 -15.47
CA CYS A 400 -28.12 6.76 -14.03
C CYS A 400 -29.22 7.72 -13.54
N GLN A 401 -30.26 7.18 -12.90
CA GLN A 401 -31.38 7.93 -12.32
C GLN A 401 -31.26 8.14 -10.80
N HIS A 402 -30.14 7.70 -10.18
CA HIS A 402 -29.93 7.82 -8.76
C HIS A 402 -29.91 9.28 -8.30
N THR A 403 -30.42 9.52 -7.11
CA THR A 403 -30.39 10.83 -6.42
C THR A 403 -28.96 11.23 -6.09
N ASP A 404 -28.73 12.48 -5.75
CA ASP A 404 -27.40 12.97 -5.41
C ASP A 404 -26.85 12.30 -4.14
N GLN A 405 -27.70 11.96 -3.18
CA GLN A 405 -27.32 11.19 -2.00
C GLN A 405 -26.86 9.75 -2.35
N GLU A 406 -27.56 9.07 -3.26
CA GLU A 406 -27.19 7.72 -3.72
C GLU A 406 -25.94 7.74 -4.59
N ARG A 407 -25.70 8.83 -5.30
CA ARG A 407 -24.52 9.02 -6.15
C ARG A 407 -23.27 9.38 -5.37
N SER A 408 -23.41 10.05 -4.23
CA SER A 408 -22.30 10.57 -3.45
C SER A 408 -21.31 9.46 -3.05
N LEU A 409 -20.03 9.75 -3.23
CA LEU A 409 -18.91 8.89 -2.83
C LEU A 409 -18.42 9.32 -1.45
N THR A 410 -18.31 8.38 -0.54
CA THR A 410 -17.61 8.59 0.75
C THR A 410 -16.33 7.77 0.74
N GLY A 411 -15.21 8.40 1.06
CA GLY A 411 -13.91 7.74 1.03
C GLY A 411 -12.79 8.59 1.58
N THR A 412 -11.61 8.02 1.61
CA THR A 412 -10.37 8.71 1.98
C THR A 412 -9.52 8.92 0.75
N TRP A 413 -9.08 10.14 0.52
CA TRP A 413 -8.24 10.52 -0.62
C TRP A 413 -7.08 11.40 -0.18
N VAL A 414 -6.05 11.49 -1.01
CA VAL A 414 -5.04 12.53 -0.86
C VAL A 414 -5.62 13.87 -1.30
N THR A 415 -5.28 14.94 -0.59
CA THR A 415 -5.85 16.28 -0.84
C THR A 415 -5.61 16.76 -2.27
N THR A 416 -4.47 16.42 -2.88
CA THR A 416 -4.17 16.78 -4.28
C THR A 416 -5.12 16.16 -5.29
N GLU A 417 -5.58 14.91 -5.07
CA GLU A 417 -6.60 14.29 -5.92
C GLU A 417 -7.97 14.94 -5.70
N LEU A 418 -8.31 15.23 -4.45
CA LEU A 418 -9.55 15.93 -4.15
C LEU A 418 -9.59 17.35 -4.77
N HIS A 419 -8.49 18.11 -4.65
CA HIS A 419 -8.41 19.44 -5.29
C HIS A 419 -8.63 19.33 -6.79
N LYS A 420 -8.01 18.34 -7.46
CA LYS A 420 -8.25 18.08 -8.88
C LYS A 420 -9.69 17.70 -9.17
N ALA A 421 -10.32 16.91 -8.33
CA ALA A 421 -11.73 16.54 -8.48
C ALA A 421 -12.65 17.79 -8.40
N LEU A 422 -12.41 18.66 -7.42
CA LEU A 422 -13.16 19.93 -7.30
C LEU A 422 -12.98 20.81 -8.53
N ASP A 423 -11.76 20.89 -9.10
CA ASP A 423 -11.51 21.62 -10.36
C ASP A 423 -12.28 21.01 -11.55
N MET A 424 -12.61 19.72 -11.47
CA MET A 424 -13.37 19.01 -12.50
C MET A 424 -14.87 18.91 -12.21
N GLY A 425 -15.37 19.75 -11.29
CA GLY A 425 -16.79 19.91 -11.02
C GLY A 425 -17.38 18.96 -9.98
N TYR A 426 -16.55 18.27 -9.19
CA TYR A 426 -17.05 17.59 -7.99
C TYR A 426 -17.46 18.63 -6.94
N THR A 427 -18.51 18.30 -6.18
CA THR A 427 -18.94 19.12 -5.05
C THR A 427 -18.59 18.41 -3.74
N LEU A 428 -17.90 19.11 -2.84
CA LEU A 428 -17.64 18.63 -1.49
C LEU A 428 -18.92 18.78 -0.67
N ASP A 429 -19.46 17.66 -0.19
CA ASP A 429 -20.67 17.66 0.61
C ASP A 429 -20.35 17.73 2.12
N ARG A 430 -19.39 16.90 2.58
CA ARG A 430 -19.01 16.87 3.99
C ARG A 430 -17.57 16.42 4.19
N ILE A 431 -16.87 17.05 5.14
CA ILE A 431 -15.57 16.59 5.66
C ILE A 431 -15.84 15.87 6.99
N TYR A 432 -15.17 14.74 7.19
CA TYR A 432 -15.24 13.96 8.43
C TYR A 432 -13.96 14.03 9.24
N GLU A 433 -12.80 13.96 8.58
CA GLU A 433 -11.50 13.98 9.21
C GLU A 433 -10.43 14.40 8.19
N VAL A 434 -9.45 15.18 8.66
CA VAL A 434 -8.29 15.60 7.86
C VAL A 434 -7.00 15.28 8.62
N TRP A 435 -6.04 14.69 7.92
CA TRP A 435 -4.66 14.58 8.37
C TRP A 435 -3.85 15.61 7.61
N HIS A 436 -3.61 16.76 8.23
CA HIS A 436 -2.94 17.91 7.61
C HIS A 436 -1.46 17.95 7.96
N PHE A 437 -0.60 17.97 6.95
CA PHE A 437 0.83 18.21 7.12
C PHE A 437 1.14 19.69 6.89
N LYS A 438 1.66 20.36 7.91
CA LYS A 438 2.02 21.79 7.85
C LYS A 438 3.24 22.04 6.99
N GLU A 439 4.12 21.04 6.89
CA GLU A 439 5.40 21.16 6.21
C GLU A 439 5.50 20.22 5.02
N SER A 440 6.22 20.66 3.99
CA SER A 440 6.56 19.85 2.83
C SER A 440 7.97 20.15 2.36
N SER A 441 8.62 19.16 1.74
CA SER A 441 9.97 19.30 1.18
C SER A 441 10.01 18.84 -0.27
N GLN A 442 10.64 19.61 -1.15
CA GLN A 442 10.99 19.21 -2.52
C GLN A 442 12.35 18.51 -2.57
N GLU A 443 13.16 18.63 -1.53
CA GLU A 443 14.52 18.09 -1.49
C GLU A 443 14.58 16.67 -0.92
N LEU A 444 13.47 16.17 -0.35
CA LEU A 444 13.41 14.88 0.32
C LEU A 444 14.06 13.75 -0.50
N PHE A 445 13.77 13.69 -1.80
CA PHE A 445 14.33 12.71 -2.74
C PHE A 445 15.25 13.34 -3.80
N GLY A 446 15.33 14.66 -3.86
CA GLY A 446 15.98 15.39 -4.96
C GLY A 446 17.48 15.10 -5.07
N VAL A 447 18.21 15.07 -3.94
CA VAL A 447 19.64 14.78 -3.90
C VAL A 447 19.93 13.33 -4.30
N THR A 448 19.13 12.39 -3.79
CA THR A 448 19.25 10.97 -4.12
C THR A 448 19.10 10.71 -5.61
N CYS A 449 18.08 11.31 -6.23
CA CYS A 449 17.86 11.19 -7.67
C CYS A 449 19.01 11.79 -8.51
N LYS A 450 19.70 12.83 -8.01
CA LYS A 450 20.87 13.42 -8.70
C LYS A 450 22.11 12.52 -8.61
N THR A 451 22.21 11.72 -7.56
CA THR A 451 23.41 10.90 -7.29
C THR A 451 23.30 9.50 -7.84
N LEU A 452 22.10 8.91 -7.85
CA LEU A 452 21.85 7.52 -8.23
C LEU A 452 21.25 7.36 -9.64
N CYS A 453 20.75 8.41 -10.24
CA CYS A 453 20.26 8.45 -11.63
C CYS A 453 21.20 9.24 -12.52
#